data_6e04225e41f7033063a8a79c7d58196c
#
_entry.id   6e04225e41f7033063a8a79c7d58196c
#
_cell.length_a   1.000
_cell.length_b   1.000
_cell.length_c   1.000
_cell.angle_alpha   90.00
_cell.angle_beta   90.00
_cell.angle_gamma   90.00
#
_symmetry.space_group_name_H-M   'P 1'
#
loop_
_entity.id
_entity.type
_entity.pdbx_description
1 polymer ?
#
loop_
_entity_poly.entity_id
_entity_poly.type
_entity_poly.pdbx_seq_one_letter_code
_entity_poly.pdbx_strand_id
1 'polypeptide(L)'
;MKKFKLSLLAGLLLVISDSVFAGTPPVKVQEAFNKMYPKVANTEWLRKSDYHIAGFVQDNQEKDVWFSKDAQWIMTETNVESLEEVPAPVAKAFLKSETPPIQIRYIKIITFPKMPTVIIIDIEEENSDREIQLFYAPDGTLLKSYDVTGGNSEIYPELFG
;
A
#
# COMPACT_ATOMS: atom_id res chain seq x y z
N MET A 1 25.01 -21.08 7.43
CA MET A 1 24.45 -20.01 6.58
C MET A 1 23.52 -20.64 5.55
N LYS A 2 22.22 -20.65 5.81
CA LYS A 2 21.23 -21.13 4.84
C LYS A 2 20.82 -19.96 3.95
N LYS A 3 21.18 -20.04 2.68
CA LYS A 3 20.76 -19.10 1.65
C LYS A 3 19.27 -19.33 1.38
N PHE A 4 18.41 -18.45 1.87
CA PHE A 4 17.02 -18.40 1.42
C PHE A 4 17.00 -17.89 -0.01
N LYS A 5 16.63 -18.76 -0.93
CA LYS A 5 16.27 -18.36 -2.30
C LYS A 5 14.88 -17.76 -2.22
N LEU A 6 14.83 -16.44 -2.35
CA LEU A 6 13.58 -15.68 -2.54
C LEU A 6 13.01 -16.10 -3.90
N SER A 7 12.02 -16.97 -3.88
CA SER A 7 11.20 -17.24 -5.06
C SER A 7 10.26 -16.06 -5.22
N LEU A 8 10.55 -15.20 -6.19
CA LEU A 8 9.67 -14.17 -6.69
C LEU A 8 8.48 -14.88 -7.37
N LEU A 9 7.47 -15.23 -6.58
CA LEU A 9 6.21 -15.69 -7.10
C LEU A 9 5.33 -14.46 -7.27
N ALA A 10 5.36 -13.88 -8.48
CA ALA A 10 4.39 -12.91 -8.92
C ALA A 10 3.01 -13.60 -8.94
N GLY A 11 2.37 -13.62 -7.79
CA GLY A 11 0.99 -14.05 -7.64
C GLY A 11 0.06 -12.94 -8.12
N LEU A 12 -0.21 -12.90 -9.42
CA LEU A 12 -1.31 -12.15 -9.98
C LEU A 12 -2.62 -12.77 -9.46
N LEU A 13 -3.05 -12.36 -8.27
CA LEU A 13 -4.37 -12.67 -7.76
C LEU A 13 -5.36 -11.70 -8.38
N LEU A 14 -5.91 -12.11 -9.53
CA LEU A 14 -7.12 -11.53 -10.10
C LEU A 14 -8.29 -11.80 -9.14
N VAL A 15 -8.52 -10.90 -8.20
CA VAL A 15 -9.82 -10.81 -7.54
C VAL A 15 -10.68 -9.85 -8.36
N ILE A 16 -11.59 -10.44 -9.11
CA ILE A 16 -12.55 -9.73 -9.96
C ILE A 16 -13.67 -9.20 -9.06
N SER A 17 -13.63 -7.91 -8.73
CA SER A 17 -14.85 -7.13 -8.51
C SER A 17 -14.49 -5.66 -8.33
N ASP A 18 -14.52 -4.99 -9.36
CA ASP A 18 -14.53 -3.60 -9.81
C ASP A 18 -13.56 -3.50 -10.97
N SER A 19 -14.09 -3.09 -12.12
CA SER A 19 -13.40 -3.15 -13.40
C SER A 19 -12.04 -2.45 -13.36
N VAL A 20 -10.98 -3.21 -13.10
CA VAL A 20 -9.62 -2.74 -13.27
C VAL A 20 -9.32 -2.76 -14.77
N PHE A 21 -9.36 -1.61 -15.40
CA PHE A 21 -8.95 -1.48 -16.80
C PHE A 21 -7.49 -1.05 -16.83
N ALA A 22 -6.61 -1.93 -17.36
CA ALA A 22 -5.31 -1.52 -17.84
C ALA A 22 -5.54 -0.64 -19.09
N GLY A 23 -5.07 0.60 -19.06
CA GLY A 23 -5.24 1.52 -20.20
C GLY A 23 -4.35 2.74 -20.09
N THR A 24 -4.06 3.32 -21.23
CA THR A 24 -3.29 4.58 -21.28
C THR A 24 -4.07 5.69 -20.57
N PRO A 25 -3.53 6.28 -19.51
CA PRO A 25 -4.22 7.35 -18.81
C PRO A 25 -4.27 8.63 -19.65
N PRO A 26 -5.13 9.60 -19.33
CA PRO A 26 -5.14 10.90 -19.99
C PRO A 26 -3.75 11.56 -19.95
N VAL A 27 -3.40 12.32 -20.99
CA VAL A 27 -2.08 13.00 -21.11
C VAL A 27 -1.75 13.82 -19.87
N LYS A 28 -2.74 14.58 -19.35
CA LYS A 28 -2.55 15.39 -18.13
C LYS A 28 -2.14 14.57 -16.89
N VAL A 29 -2.62 13.34 -16.78
CA VAL A 29 -2.25 12.42 -15.68
C VAL A 29 -0.81 11.92 -15.87
N GLN A 30 -0.44 11.55 -17.12
CA GLN A 30 0.92 11.16 -17.45
C GLN A 30 1.91 12.30 -17.17
N GLU A 31 1.56 13.53 -17.55
CA GLU A 31 2.39 14.72 -17.28
C GLU A 31 2.57 14.99 -15.78
N ALA A 32 1.49 14.85 -14.99
CA ALA A 32 1.57 14.97 -13.53
C ALA A 32 2.49 13.91 -12.92
N PHE A 33 2.36 12.67 -13.36
CA PHE A 33 3.24 11.58 -12.94
C PHE A 33 4.70 11.83 -13.31
N ASN A 34 4.97 12.20 -14.57
CA ASN A 34 6.33 12.44 -15.05
C ASN A 34 7.03 13.61 -14.35
N LYS A 35 6.28 14.59 -13.86
CA LYS A 35 6.84 15.66 -13.01
C LYS A 35 7.31 15.13 -11.66
N MET A 36 6.58 14.20 -11.06
CA MET A 36 6.92 13.62 -9.77
C MET A 36 8.05 12.58 -9.89
N TYR A 37 8.04 11.81 -10.97
CA TYR A 37 8.93 10.66 -11.17
C TYR A 37 9.59 10.70 -12.57
N PRO A 38 10.45 11.70 -12.86
CA PRO A 38 10.97 11.92 -14.21
C PRO A 38 11.94 10.83 -14.71
N LYS A 39 12.42 9.97 -13.80
CA LYS A 39 13.38 8.90 -14.12
C LYS A 39 12.76 7.51 -14.22
N VAL A 40 11.46 7.39 -13.97
CA VAL A 40 10.76 6.11 -14.03
C VAL A 40 10.43 5.80 -15.49
N ALA A 41 10.95 4.67 -15.99
CA ALA A 41 10.77 4.25 -17.39
C ALA A 41 9.62 3.25 -17.57
N ASN A 42 9.42 2.37 -16.59
CA ASN A 42 8.43 1.29 -16.68
C ASN A 42 7.32 1.57 -15.65
N THR A 43 6.14 1.87 -16.18
CA THR A 43 4.95 2.17 -15.36
C THR A 43 3.79 1.35 -15.89
N GLU A 44 3.14 0.63 -14.98
CA GLU A 44 1.85 0.00 -15.24
C GLU A 44 0.74 0.95 -14.84
N TRP A 45 -0.24 1.11 -15.73
CA TRP A 45 -1.37 1.99 -15.46
C TRP A 45 -2.64 1.18 -15.22
N LEU A 46 -3.28 1.45 -14.10
CA LEU A 46 -4.56 0.88 -13.72
C LEU A 46 -5.59 2.00 -13.55
N ARG A 47 -6.84 1.65 -13.73
CA ARG A 47 -7.98 2.52 -13.41
C ARG A 47 -8.89 1.82 -12.42
N LYS A 48 -9.13 2.46 -11.28
CA LYS A 48 -10.10 2.03 -10.27
C LYS A 48 -11.08 3.17 -10.02
N SER A 49 -12.36 2.92 -10.29
CA SER A 49 -13.39 3.96 -10.17
C SER A 49 -12.98 5.24 -10.94
N ASP A 50 -12.88 6.38 -10.25
CA ASP A 50 -12.47 7.66 -10.80
C ASP A 50 -10.96 7.95 -10.69
N TYR A 51 -10.17 6.96 -10.25
CA TYR A 51 -8.73 7.12 -10.07
C TYR A 51 -7.92 6.47 -11.17
N HIS A 52 -6.80 7.10 -11.52
CA HIS A 52 -5.73 6.52 -12.32
C HIS A 52 -4.55 6.20 -11.41
N ILE A 53 -4.04 4.98 -11.49
CA ILE A 53 -2.97 4.48 -10.61
C ILE A 53 -1.76 4.15 -11.48
N ALA A 54 -0.62 4.74 -11.12
CA ALA A 54 0.67 4.43 -11.73
C ALA A 54 1.45 3.49 -10.82
N GLY A 55 1.60 2.23 -11.21
CA GLY A 55 2.38 1.22 -10.51
C GLY A 55 3.79 1.12 -11.10
N PHE A 56 4.82 1.16 -10.27
CA PHE A 56 6.22 1.04 -10.68
C PHE A 56 7.11 0.61 -9.51
N VAL A 57 8.34 0.23 -9.83
CA VAL A 57 9.37 -0.08 -8.82
C VAL A 57 10.43 1.00 -8.83
N GLN A 58 10.76 1.55 -7.68
CA GLN A 58 11.85 2.48 -7.45
C GLN A 58 12.56 2.14 -6.14
N ASP A 59 13.90 2.09 -6.17
CA ASP A 59 14.75 1.78 -5.00
C ASP A 59 14.37 0.44 -4.32
N ASN A 60 14.04 -0.57 -5.13
CA ASN A 60 13.55 -1.89 -4.73
C ASN A 60 12.20 -1.88 -3.97
N GLN A 61 11.47 -0.78 -4.02
CA GLN A 61 10.14 -0.68 -3.43
C GLN A 61 9.08 -0.55 -4.53
N GLU A 62 8.01 -1.31 -4.42
CA GLU A 62 6.82 -1.15 -5.25
C GLU A 62 6.04 0.08 -4.77
N LYS A 63 5.64 0.90 -5.72
CA LYS A 63 4.87 2.12 -5.47
C LYS A 63 3.66 2.18 -6.38
N ASP A 64 2.53 2.58 -5.81
CA ASP A 64 1.30 2.89 -6.50
C ASP A 64 0.92 4.35 -6.24
N VAL A 65 0.97 5.18 -7.28
CA VAL A 65 0.64 6.61 -7.20
C VAL A 65 -0.75 6.84 -7.76
N TRP A 66 -1.63 7.35 -6.92
CA TRP A 66 -3.04 7.58 -7.22
C TRP A 66 -3.29 9.02 -7.67
N PHE A 67 -3.93 9.18 -8.80
CA PHE A 67 -4.37 10.46 -9.36
C PHE A 67 -5.87 10.49 -9.53
N SER A 68 -6.49 11.64 -9.25
CA SER A 68 -7.88 11.89 -9.63
C SER A 68 -8.03 11.99 -11.14
N LYS A 69 -9.27 11.96 -11.63
CA LYS A 69 -9.59 12.24 -13.04
C LYS A 69 -9.07 13.60 -13.54
N ASP A 70 -8.84 14.55 -12.62
CA ASP A 70 -8.31 15.89 -12.92
C ASP A 70 -6.80 16.01 -12.76
N ALA A 71 -6.10 14.85 -12.71
CA ALA A 71 -4.65 14.75 -12.57
C ALA A 71 -4.07 15.32 -11.26
N GLN A 72 -4.90 15.41 -10.20
CA GLN A 72 -4.40 15.74 -8.88
C GLN A 72 -3.81 14.51 -8.22
N TRP A 73 -2.59 14.63 -7.68
CA TRP A 73 -2.03 13.58 -6.85
C TRP A 73 -2.85 13.45 -5.56
N ILE A 74 -3.32 12.26 -5.29
CA ILE A 74 -4.17 11.93 -4.14
C ILE A 74 -3.37 11.28 -3.03
N MET A 75 -2.67 10.20 -3.35
CA MET A 75 -1.82 9.47 -2.42
C MET A 75 -0.78 8.62 -3.17
N THR A 76 0.24 8.20 -2.44
CA THR A 76 1.19 7.17 -2.89
C THR A 76 1.25 6.07 -1.86
N GLU A 77 1.00 4.85 -2.27
CA GLU A 77 1.26 3.65 -1.51
C GLU A 77 2.69 3.18 -1.80
N THR A 78 3.45 2.87 -0.78
CA THR A 78 4.77 2.25 -0.90
C THR A 78 4.76 0.96 -0.11
N ASN A 79 4.99 -0.17 -0.78
CA ASN A 79 5.16 -1.45 -0.13
C ASN A 79 6.57 -1.53 0.48
N VAL A 80 6.65 -1.98 1.71
CA VAL A 80 7.92 -2.24 2.41
C VAL A 80 7.95 -3.69 2.91
N GLU A 81 9.14 -4.27 2.96
CA GLU A 81 9.29 -5.71 3.21
C GLU A 81 9.38 -6.05 4.71
N SER A 82 9.72 -5.08 5.54
CA SER A 82 9.95 -5.33 6.96
C SER A 82 9.61 -4.16 7.87
N LEU A 83 9.48 -4.44 9.17
CA LEU A 83 9.31 -3.42 10.21
C LEU A 83 10.53 -2.50 10.37
N GLU A 84 11.69 -2.87 9.82
CA GLU A 84 12.89 -2.02 9.86
C GLU A 84 12.78 -0.81 8.93
N GLU A 85 11.88 -0.88 7.94
CA GLU A 85 11.66 0.19 6.95
C GLU A 85 10.56 1.18 7.38
N VAL A 86 9.83 0.90 8.45
CA VAL A 86 8.85 1.86 9.00
C VAL A 86 9.49 2.71 10.10
N PRO A 87 8.88 3.86 10.46
CA PRO A 87 9.35 4.66 11.61
C PRO A 87 9.49 3.82 12.88
N ALA A 88 10.61 3.94 13.58
CA ALA A 88 10.90 3.17 14.79
C ALA A 88 9.79 3.21 15.87
N PRO A 89 9.09 4.34 16.11
CA PRO A 89 7.95 4.36 17.02
C PRO A 89 6.81 3.43 16.61
N VAL A 90 6.56 3.29 15.30
CA VAL A 90 5.51 2.37 14.76
C VAL A 90 5.91 0.92 15.00
N ALA A 91 7.13 0.54 14.63
CA ALA A 91 7.62 -0.82 14.88
C ALA A 91 7.55 -1.17 16.37
N LYS A 92 7.96 -0.25 17.25
CA LYS A 92 7.90 -0.43 18.71
C LYS A 92 6.48 -0.56 19.22
N ALA A 93 5.54 0.26 18.75
CA ALA A 93 4.14 0.21 19.14
C ALA A 93 3.50 -1.10 18.68
N PHE A 94 3.74 -1.50 17.45
CA PHE A 94 3.25 -2.75 16.88
C PHE A 94 3.74 -3.96 17.68
N LEU A 95 5.05 -4.08 17.93
CA LEU A 95 5.64 -5.19 18.68
C LEU A 95 5.16 -5.27 20.15
N LYS A 96 4.68 -4.18 20.72
CA LYS A 96 4.09 -4.17 22.06
C LYS A 96 2.63 -4.63 22.09
N SER A 97 1.91 -4.49 20.98
CA SER A 97 0.47 -4.75 20.91
C SER A 97 0.13 -6.20 20.59
N GLU A 98 1.11 -6.99 20.20
CA GLU A 98 0.91 -8.39 19.82
C GLU A 98 0.51 -9.24 21.00
N THR A 99 -0.58 -10.00 20.82
CA THR A 99 -1.00 -10.94 21.85
C THR A 99 -1.30 -12.34 21.31
N PRO A 100 -2.00 -12.62 20.24
CA PRO A 100 -1.97 -13.94 19.62
C PRO A 100 -0.77 -14.09 18.68
N PRO A 101 -0.35 -15.31 18.33
CA PRO A 101 0.57 -15.53 17.22
C PRO A 101 -0.05 -14.94 15.94
N ILE A 102 0.67 -14.03 15.30
CA ILE A 102 0.25 -13.34 14.10
C ILE A 102 1.28 -13.48 12.99
N GLN A 103 0.80 -13.36 11.76
CA GLN A 103 1.62 -13.24 10.56
C GLN A 103 1.38 -11.86 9.93
N ILE A 104 2.45 -11.14 9.62
CA ILE A 104 2.34 -9.91 8.82
C ILE A 104 2.17 -10.30 7.36
N ARG A 105 1.10 -9.84 6.74
CA ARG A 105 0.80 -10.09 5.32
C ARG A 105 1.43 -9.05 4.42
N TYR A 106 1.32 -7.78 4.79
CA TYR A 106 2.00 -6.68 4.12
C TYR A 106 2.17 -5.48 5.06
N ILE A 107 3.07 -4.60 4.67
CA ILE A 107 3.26 -3.30 5.29
C ILE A 107 3.25 -2.25 4.17
N LYS A 108 2.47 -1.18 4.35
CA LYS A 108 2.41 -0.07 3.41
C LYS A 108 2.64 1.26 4.11
N ILE A 109 3.39 2.13 3.47
CA ILE A 109 3.52 3.54 3.85
C ILE A 109 2.69 4.35 2.86
N ILE A 110 1.70 5.09 3.38
CA ILE A 110 0.81 5.93 2.58
C ILE A 110 1.19 7.38 2.78
N THR A 111 1.58 8.05 1.71
CA THR A 111 1.90 9.48 1.71
C THR A 111 0.86 10.28 0.94
N PHE A 112 0.61 11.50 1.38
CA PHE A 112 -0.42 12.40 0.87
C PHE A 112 0.14 13.79 0.60
N PRO A 113 -0.47 14.59 -0.31
CA PRO A 113 -0.02 15.96 -0.55
C PRO A 113 -0.24 16.92 0.63
N LYS A 114 -1.27 16.66 1.47
CA LYS A 114 -1.70 17.62 2.50
C LYS A 114 -2.03 16.98 3.85
N MET A 115 -1.94 15.67 3.97
CA MET A 115 -2.22 14.95 5.21
C MET A 115 -0.94 14.28 5.73
N PRO A 116 -0.85 14.00 7.04
CA PRO A 116 0.24 13.21 7.58
C PRO A 116 0.31 11.82 6.95
N THR A 117 1.52 11.29 6.87
CA THR A 117 1.78 9.91 6.45
C THR A 117 1.06 8.92 7.38
N VAL A 118 0.54 7.84 6.82
CA VAL A 118 -0.07 6.73 7.57
C VAL A 118 0.70 5.45 7.24
N ILE A 119 0.98 4.64 8.23
CA ILE A 119 1.58 3.31 8.07
C ILE A 119 0.48 2.27 8.32
N ILE A 120 0.31 1.36 7.36
CA ILE A 120 -0.66 0.27 7.46
C ILE A 120 0.12 -1.03 7.62
N ILE A 121 -0.22 -1.78 8.66
CA ILE A 121 0.27 -3.14 8.88
C ILE A 121 -0.94 -4.07 8.81
N ASP A 122 -0.95 -4.95 7.84
CA ASP A 122 -1.97 -5.97 7.67
C ASP A 122 -1.47 -7.28 8.28
N ILE A 123 -2.27 -7.84 9.16
CA ILE A 123 -1.94 -9.04 9.93
C ILE A 123 -3.01 -10.12 9.79
N GLU A 124 -2.59 -11.35 9.87
CA GLU A 124 -3.44 -12.52 9.99
C GLU A 124 -3.15 -13.24 11.32
N GLU A 125 -4.17 -13.57 12.07
CA GLU A 125 -4.06 -14.37 13.29
C GLU A 125 -3.91 -15.85 12.93
N GLU A 126 -2.82 -16.51 13.35
CA GLU A 126 -2.49 -17.88 12.93
C GLU A 126 -3.55 -18.95 13.27
N ASN A 127 -4.42 -18.68 14.24
CA ASN A 127 -5.37 -19.69 14.74
C ASN A 127 -6.83 -19.36 14.44
N SER A 128 -7.14 -18.32 13.70
CA SER A 128 -8.52 -17.84 13.53
C SER A 128 -8.90 -17.37 12.13
N ASP A 129 -8.00 -17.43 11.17
CA ASP A 129 -8.17 -16.85 9.82
C ASP A 129 -8.63 -15.37 9.86
N ARG A 130 -8.43 -14.71 11.00
CA ARG A 130 -8.84 -13.33 11.20
C ARG A 130 -7.80 -12.40 10.62
N GLU A 131 -8.25 -11.50 9.76
CA GLU A 131 -7.42 -10.53 9.08
C GLU A 131 -7.73 -9.11 9.56
N ILE A 132 -6.70 -8.37 9.99
CA ILE A 132 -6.85 -7.05 10.59
C ILE A 132 -5.85 -6.08 9.95
N GLN A 133 -6.35 -4.91 9.54
CA GLN A 133 -5.52 -3.79 9.13
C GLN A 133 -5.35 -2.80 10.28
N LEU A 134 -4.11 -2.51 10.63
CA LEU A 134 -3.73 -1.55 11.68
C LEU A 134 -3.15 -0.30 11.04
N PHE A 135 -3.71 0.86 11.37
CA PHE A 135 -3.32 2.16 10.83
C PHE A 135 -2.60 2.97 11.90
N TYR A 136 -1.35 3.30 11.66
CA TYR A 136 -0.50 4.05 12.59
C TYR A 136 -0.13 5.43 12.04
N ALA A 137 -0.06 6.41 12.94
CA ALA A 137 0.70 7.65 12.69
C ALA A 137 2.20 7.37 12.81
N PRO A 138 3.09 8.18 12.20
CA PRO A 138 4.53 7.97 12.25
C PRO A 138 5.14 7.98 13.66
N ASP A 139 4.45 8.57 14.62
CA ASP A 139 4.86 8.60 16.04
C ASP A 139 4.52 7.31 16.81
N GLY A 140 3.90 6.33 16.14
CA GLY A 140 3.49 5.06 16.73
C GLY A 140 2.07 5.06 17.33
N THR A 141 1.33 6.15 17.20
CA THR A 141 -0.07 6.19 17.62
C THR A 141 -0.93 5.33 16.71
N LEU A 142 -1.65 4.35 17.27
CA LEU A 142 -2.65 3.58 16.54
C LEU A 142 -3.87 4.47 16.28
N LEU A 143 -4.11 4.81 15.02
CA LEU A 143 -5.21 5.68 14.60
C LEU A 143 -6.53 4.93 14.53
N LYS A 144 -6.50 3.73 13.94
CA LYS A 144 -7.68 2.87 13.74
C LYS A 144 -7.26 1.45 13.40
N SER A 145 -8.21 0.53 13.53
CA SER A 145 -8.08 -0.84 13.04
C SER A 145 -9.36 -1.28 12.35
N TYR A 146 -9.22 -2.10 11.31
CA TYR A 146 -10.33 -2.71 10.61
C TYR A 146 -10.18 -4.22 10.58
N ASP A 147 -11.25 -4.92 10.93
CA ASP A 147 -11.38 -6.34 10.65
C ASP A 147 -11.82 -6.49 9.19
N VAL A 148 -10.96 -7.06 8.38
CA VAL A 148 -11.18 -7.27 6.94
C VAL A 148 -11.32 -8.74 6.58
N THR A 149 -11.56 -9.58 7.57
CA THR A 149 -11.74 -11.02 7.43
C THR A 149 -12.82 -11.36 6.40
N GLY A 150 -12.42 -12.08 5.35
CA GLY A 150 -13.33 -12.48 4.27
C GLY A 150 -13.89 -11.33 3.42
N GLY A 151 -13.38 -10.11 3.62
CA GLY A 151 -13.79 -8.89 2.94
C GLY A 151 -12.75 -8.36 1.95
N ASN A 152 -12.92 -7.09 1.56
CA ASN A 152 -11.97 -6.39 0.72
C ASN A 152 -10.93 -5.69 1.59
N SER A 153 -9.65 -6.11 1.48
CA SER A 153 -8.51 -5.50 2.15
C SER A 153 -7.84 -4.39 1.32
N GLU A 154 -8.44 -3.98 0.20
CA GLU A 154 -7.89 -2.93 -0.66
C GLU A 154 -7.91 -1.56 0.04
N ILE A 155 -6.84 -0.80 -0.22
CA ILE A 155 -6.68 0.55 0.29
C ILE A 155 -7.24 1.53 -0.75
N TYR A 156 -8.21 2.34 -0.32
CA TYR A 156 -8.79 3.41 -1.14
C TYR A 156 -8.62 4.76 -0.45
N PRO A 157 -8.54 5.87 -1.22
CA PRO A 157 -8.40 7.22 -0.64
C PRO A 157 -9.48 7.57 0.39
N GLU A 158 -10.69 7.07 0.21
CA GLU A 158 -11.85 7.30 1.10
C GLU A 158 -11.65 6.77 2.53
N LEU A 159 -10.69 5.85 2.73
CA LEU A 159 -10.35 5.38 4.07
C LEU A 159 -9.69 6.45 4.94
N PHE A 160 -9.20 7.54 4.36
CA PHE A 160 -8.38 8.53 5.06
C PHE A 160 -9.08 9.87 5.30
N GLY A 161 -10.27 10.08 4.76
CA GLY A 161 -10.91 11.40 4.89
C GLY A 161 -12.39 11.40 4.82
#